data_92fab216684281acd997e79a1ca1deda
#
_entry.id   92fab216684281acd997e79a1ca1deda
#
_cell.length_a   1.000
_cell.length_b   1.000
_cell.length_c   1.000
_cell.angle_alpha   90.00
_cell.angle_beta   90.00
_cell.angle_gamma   90.00
#
_symmetry.space_group_name_H-M   'P 1'
#
loop_
_entity.id
_entity.type
_entity.pdbx_description
1 polymer ?
#
loop_
_entity_poly.entity_id
_entity_poly.type
_entity_poly.pdbx_seq_one_letter_code
_entity_poly.pdbx_strand_id
1 'polypeptide(L)'
;MPENIFVEFGRFRPENVNLEKGTILVLDKKETEGLNVVYENRVIHTGKTVAIDDKFGIEIAETTQLNEIVYDEKDYISVRLGSAALTKEEIAGLHQGAYLILKQRAGEPSQIIRAGKLVARGEICIATDTFAIRVMEVCE
;
A
#
# COMPACT_ATOMS: atom_id res chain seq x y z
N MET A 1 -10.96 -11.88 16.95
CA MET A 1 -10.77 -10.46 16.60
C MET A 1 -10.11 -10.36 15.23
N PRO A 2 -10.66 -9.57 14.32
CA PRO A 2 -10.00 -9.38 13.03
C PRO A 2 -8.72 -8.56 13.17
N GLU A 3 -7.78 -8.91 12.33
CA GLU A 3 -6.51 -8.21 12.22
C GLU A 3 -6.53 -7.29 11.01
N ASN A 4 -5.81 -6.19 11.10
CA ASN A 4 -5.71 -5.26 9.98
C ASN A 4 -4.49 -5.56 9.14
N ILE A 5 -4.70 -5.66 7.84
CA ILE A 5 -3.61 -5.71 6.87
C ILE A 5 -3.81 -4.56 5.88
N PHE A 6 -2.73 -4.10 5.29
CA PHE A 6 -2.84 -3.08 4.26
C PHE A 6 -1.97 -3.43 3.05
N VAL A 7 -2.28 -2.80 1.95
CA VAL A 7 -1.54 -2.98 0.70
C VAL A 7 -0.92 -1.66 0.34
N GLU A 8 0.38 -1.65 0.13
CA GLU A 8 1.09 -0.40 -0.18
C GLU A 8 1.83 -0.49 -1.51
N PHE A 9 1.84 0.65 -2.20
CA PHE A 9 2.63 0.81 -3.42
C PHE A 9 4.11 0.96 -3.10
N GLY A 10 4.42 1.60 -1.99
CA GLY A 10 5.79 1.85 -1.59
C GLY A 10 5.86 2.86 -0.47
N ARG A 11 7.08 3.26 -0.15
CA ARG A 11 7.36 4.18 0.94
C ARG A 11 8.40 5.21 0.53
N PHE A 12 8.47 6.29 1.27
CA PHE A 12 9.53 7.26 1.13
C PHE A 12 9.81 7.91 2.48
N ARG A 13 10.99 8.49 2.63
CA ARG A 13 11.35 9.16 3.88
C ARG A 13 10.76 10.54 3.90
N PRO A 14 10.24 11.00 5.04
CA PRO A 14 9.61 12.32 5.14
C PRO A 14 10.58 13.49 5.05
N GLU A 15 11.88 13.23 5.16
CA GLU A 15 12.90 14.28 5.02
C GLU A 15 12.86 14.84 3.61
N ASN A 16 12.84 16.15 3.50
CA ASN A 16 12.81 16.85 2.21
C ASN A 16 11.52 16.64 1.41
N VAL A 17 10.46 16.15 2.07
CA VAL A 17 9.18 15.96 1.42
C VAL A 17 8.27 17.14 1.71
N ASN A 18 7.74 17.71 0.64
CA ASN A 18 6.77 18.79 0.73
C ASN A 18 5.43 18.24 0.25
N LEU A 19 4.50 18.06 1.19
CA LEU A 19 3.17 17.54 0.86
C LEU A 19 2.26 18.69 0.46
N GLU A 20 2.38 19.12 -0.78
CA GLU A 20 1.52 20.13 -1.36
C GLU A 20 0.75 19.52 -2.52
N LYS A 21 -0.44 20.06 -2.75
CA LYS A 21 -1.25 19.65 -3.89
C LYS A 21 -0.47 19.82 -5.18
N GLY A 22 -0.44 18.78 -5.99
CA GLY A 22 0.27 18.78 -7.26
C GLY A 22 1.69 18.24 -7.20
N THR A 23 2.25 18.09 -6.01
CA THR A 23 3.60 17.54 -5.85
C THR A 23 3.61 16.05 -6.26
N ILE A 24 4.65 15.65 -6.98
CA ILE A 24 4.84 14.25 -7.36
C ILE A 24 5.96 13.67 -6.51
N LEU A 25 5.65 12.59 -5.81
CA LEU A 25 6.59 11.91 -4.93
C LEU A 25 6.92 10.54 -5.51
N VAL A 26 8.20 10.28 -5.73
CA VAL A 26 8.65 9.00 -6.29
C VAL A 26 8.89 8.05 -5.14
N LEU A 27 8.32 6.86 -5.24
CA LEU A 27 8.39 5.84 -4.19
C LEU A 27 9.64 4.96 -4.37
N ASP A 28 9.83 4.05 -3.44
CA ASP A 28 11.00 3.19 -3.40
C ASP A 28 10.84 1.87 -4.16
N LYS A 29 9.73 1.69 -4.87
CA LYS A 29 9.45 0.45 -5.57
C LYS A 29 9.23 0.67 -7.06
N LYS A 30 9.75 -0.25 -7.85
CA LYS A 30 9.47 -0.31 -9.28
C LYS A 30 8.10 -0.95 -9.50
N GLU A 31 7.46 -0.54 -10.58
CA GLU A 31 6.17 -1.08 -10.98
C GLU A 31 6.20 -2.62 -11.07
N THR A 32 7.29 -3.16 -11.61
CA THR A 32 7.43 -4.61 -11.81
C THR A 32 7.56 -5.42 -10.52
N GLU A 33 7.89 -4.74 -9.42
CA GLU A 33 8.00 -5.43 -8.13
C GLU A 33 6.65 -5.72 -7.47
N GLY A 34 5.57 -5.16 -8.01
CA GLY A 34 4.23 -5.34 -7.48
C GLY A 34 4.01 -4.54 -6.19
N LEU A 35 2.85 -4.76 -5.58
CA LEU A 35 2.49 -4.10 -4.34
C LEU A 35 2.78 -5.03 -3.16
N ASN A 36 3.08 -4.44 -2.01
CA ASN A 36 3.32 -5.20 -0.79
C ASN A 36 2.05 -5.37 0.02
N VAL A 37 1.80 -6.59 0.46
CA VAL A 37 0.77 -6.89 1.47
C VAL A 37 1.48 -6.90 2.81
N VAL A 38 1.08 -6.03 3.71
CA VAL A 38 1.79 -5.78 4.97
C VAL A 38 0.91 -6.14 6.16
N TYR A 39 1.47 -6.92 7.07
CA TYR A 39 0.84 -7.30 8.32
C TYR A 39 1.88 -7.20 9.44
N GLU A 40 1.55 -6.46 10.49
CA GLU A 40 2.44 -6.24 11.63
C GLU A 40 3.83 -5.76 11.21
N ASN A 41 3.86 -4.75 10.34
CA ASN A 41 5.10 -4.14 9.80
C ASN A 41 5.99 -5.10 9.03
N ARG A 42 5.42 -6.19 8.51
CA ARG A 42 6.16 -7.16 7.69
C ARG A 42 5.46 -7.35 6.35
N VAL A 43 6.24 -7.48 5.31
CA VAL A 43 5.71 -7.84 3.99
C VAL A 43 5.50 -9.35 3.99
N ILE A 44 4.24 -9.78 3.89
CA ILE A 44 3.91 -11.21 3.88
C ILE A 44 3.66 -11.74 2.48
N HIS A 45 3.24 -10.88 1.55
CA HIS A 45 3.01 -11.25 0.16
C HIS A 45 3.27 -10.06 -0.73
N THR A 46 3.44 -10.32 -2.02
CA THR A 46 3.38 -9.29 -3.05
C THR A 46 2.27 -9.65 -4.02
N GLY A 47 1.76 -8.68 -4.75
CA GLY A 47 0.68 -8.94 -5.68
C GLY A 47 0.41 -7.80 -6.63
N LYS A 48 -0.61 -8.01 -7.46
CA LYS A 48 -1.04 -7.05 -8.47
C LYS A 48 -2.43 -6.53 -8.13
N THR A 49 -2.68 -5.27 -8.46
CA THR A 49 -4.00 -4.69 -8.28
C THR A 49 -5.00 -5.33 -9.24
N VAL A 50 -6.20 -5.57 -8.72
CA VAL A 50 -7.33 -6.00 -9.52
C VAL A 50 -8.55 -5.22 -9.05
N ALA A 51 -9.59 -5.17 -9.87
CA ALA A 51 -10.87 -4.64 -9.45
C ALA A 51 -11.84 -5.81 -9.34
N ILE A 52 -12.43 -5.97 -8.16
CA ILE A 52 -13.39 -7.04 -7.91
C ILE A 52 -14.72 -6.36 -7.56
N ASP A 53 -15.68 -6.47 -8.46
CA ASP A 53 -16.90 -5.70 -8.42
C ASP A 53 -16.55 -4.20 -8.42
N ASP A 54 -16.86 -3.46 -7.38
CA ASP A 54 -16.54 -2.04 -7.30
C ASP A 54 -15.43 -1.74 -6.31
N LYS A 55 -14.70 -2.77 -5.88
CA LYS A 55 -13.64 -2.60 -4.88
C LYS A 55 -12.27 -2.91 -5.44
N PHE A 56 -11.26 -2.27 -4.86
CA PHE A 56 -9.88 -2.66 -5.11
C PHE A 56 -9.63 -4.02 -4.48
N GLY A 57 -8.79 -4.80 -5.17
CA GLY A 57 -8.31 -6.06 -4.63
C GLY A 57 -6.89 -6.31 -5.06
N ILE A 58 -6.32 -7.35 -4.49
CA ILE A 58 -4.97 -7.80 -4.83
C ILE A 58 -5.04 -9.27 -5.19
N GLU A 59 -4.44 -9.61 -6.32
CA GLU A 59 -4.15 -11.01 -6.64
C GLU A 59 -2.76 -11.31 -6.12
N ILE A 60 -2.65 -12.24 -5.19
CA ILE A 60 -1.37 -12.60 -4.58
C ILE A 60 -0.47 -13.25 -5.64
N ALA A 61 0.67 -12.65 -5.92
CA ALA A 61 1.62 -13.16 -6.91
C ALA A 61 2.67 -14.06 -6.28
N GLU A 62 3.19 -13.64 -5.12
CA GLU A 62 4.20 -14.41 -4.40
C GLU A 62 3.96 -14.34 -2.91
N THR A 63 4.25 -15.45 -2.24
CA THR A 63 4.36 -15.47 -0.79
C THR A 63 5.82 -15.22 -0.46
N THR A 64 6.10 -14.16 0.25
CA THR A 64 7.49 -13.87 0.59
C THR A 64 7.88 -14.60 1.87
N GLN A 65 9.13 -15.03 1.91
CA GLN A 65 9.74 -15.59 3.11
C GLN A 65 10.37 -14.51 3.98
N LEU A 66 10.21 -13.25 3.57
CA LEU A 66 10.81 -12.14 4.27
C LEU A 66 10.03 -11.85 5.55
N ASN A 67 10.46 -12.46 6.64
CA ASN A 67 9.91 -12.19 7.96
C ASN A 67 10.56 -10.97 8.61
N GLU A 68 11.19 -10.14 7.79
CA GLU A 68 11.84 -8.95 8.29
C GLU A 68 10.82 -7.88 8.63
N ILE A 69 11.08 -7.17 9.70
CA ILE A 69 10.35 -5.95 10.00
C ILE A 69 10.72 -4.96 8.92
N VAL A 70 9.74 -4.54 8.17
CA VAL A 70 10.00 -3.72 6.99
C VAL A 70 10.41 -2.32 7.42
N TYR A 71 9.68 -1.73 8.37
CA TYR A 71 9.86 -0.32 8.66
C TYR A 71 9.36 0.07 10.05
N ASP A 72 9.94 1.13 10.58
CA ASP A 72 9.36 1.88 11.67
C ASP A 72 8.47 2.94 11.03
N GLU A 73 7.18 2.93 11.33
CA GLU A 73 6.23 3.88 10.74
C GLU A 73 6.59 5.35 11.00
N LYS A 74 7.34 5.62 12.06
CA LYS A 74 7.77 6.97 12.38
C LYS A 74 8.75 7.54 11.37
N ASP A 75 9.53 6.68 10.74
CA ASP A 75 10.60 7.09 9.84
C ASP A 75 10.19 7.12 8.38
N TYR A 76 8.97 6.67 8.06
CA TYR A 76 8.55 6.52 6.67
C TYR A 76 7.13 7.02 6.46
N ILE A 77 6.89 7.45 5.24
CA ILE A 77 5.55 7.72 4.75
C ILE A 77 5.17 6.56 3.84
N SER A 78 4.04 5.94 4.12
CA SER A 78 3.53 4.79 3.38
C SER A 78 2.42 5.23 2.44
N VAL A 79 2.52 4.82 1.18
CA VAL A 79 1.48 5.10 0.18
C VAL A 79 0.69 3.82 -0.03
N ARG A 80 -0.58 3.84 0.36
CA ARG A 80 -1.41 2.63 0.44
C ARG A 80 -2.56 2.66 -0.54
N LEU A 81 -2.79 1.51 -1.18
CA LEU A 81 -3.98 1.28 -2.00
C LEU A 81 -5.21 1.16 -1.11
N GLY A 82 -5.09 0.45 -0.01
CA GLY A 82 -6.19 0.23 0.91
C GLY A 82 -5.85 -0.78 1.98
N SER A 83 -6.87 -1.21 2.69
CA SER A 83 -6.73 -2.12 3.82
C SER A 83 -7.87 -3.13 3.87
N ALA A 84 -7.69 -4.17 4.67
CA ALA A 84 -8.72 -5.17 4.92
C ALA A 84 -8.60 -5.68 6.35
N ALA A 85 -9.71 -6.13 6.90
CA ALA A 85 -9.75 -6.76 8.21
C ALA A 85 -9.98 -8.26 8.01
N LEU A 86 -9.02 -9.08 8.43
CA LEU A 86 -9.08 -10.53 8.27
C LEU A 86 -8.80 -11.20 9.60
N THR A 87 -9.33 -12.40 9.75
CA THR A 87 -8.95 -13.23 10.90
C THR A 87 -7.54 -13.78 10.69
N LYS A 88 -6.92 -14.26 11.77
CA LYS A 88 -5.59 -14.88 11.65
C LYS A 88 -5.63 -16.09 10.73
N GLU A 89 -6.71 -16.84 10.74
CA GLU A 89 -6.89 -17.99 9.86
C GLU A 89 -6.96 -17.57 8.40
N GLU A 90 -7.68 -16.48 8.11
CA GLU A 90 -7.77 -15.97 6.76
C GLU A 90 -6.41 -15.47 6.26
N ILE A 91 -5.65 -14.80 7.14
CA ILE A 91 -4.31 -14.34 6.79
C ILE A 91 -3.39 -15.53 6.50
N ALA A 92 -3.44 -16.55 7.35
CA ALA A 92 -2.63 -17.75 7.17
C ALA A 92 -3.00 -18.51 5.89
N GLY A 93 -4.23 -18.37 5.42
CA GLY A 93 -4.71 -19.03 4.22
C GLY A 93 -4.38 -18.30 2.92
N LEU A 94 -3.82 -17.12 2.98
CA LEU A 94 -3.44 -16.40 1.76
C LEU A 94 -2.29 -17.11 1.05
N HIS A 95 -2.41 -17.26 -0.25
CA HIS A 95 -1.44 -17.99 -1.04
C HIS A 95 -1.40 -17.44 -2.47
N GLN A 96 -0.42 -17.87 -3.23
CA GLN A 96 -0.30 -17.46 -4.62
C GLN A 96 -1.58 -17.77 -5.39
N GLY A 97 -2.09 -16.77 -6.10
CA GLY A 97 -3.34 -16.89 -6.85
C GLY A 97 -4.58 -16.51 -6.07
N ALA A 98 -4.48 -16.36 -4.75
CA ALA A 98 -5.62 -15.92 -3.94
C ALA A 98 -5.89 -14.43 -4.16
N TYR A 99 -7.13 -14.02 -3.90
CA TYR A 99 -7.54 -12.64 -4.00
C TYR A 99 -7.81 -12.07 -2.61
N LEU A 100 -7.32 -10.87 -2.39
CA LEU A 100 -7.59 -10.11 -1.17
C LEU A 100 -8.44 -8.91 -1.56
N ILE A 101 -9.65 -8.82 -1.03
CA ILE A 101 -10.55 -7.71 -1.32
C ILE A 101 -10.39 -6.63 -0.25
N LEU A 102 -10.14 -5.40 -0.69
CA LEU A 102 -9.92 -4.28 0.20
C LEU A 102 -11.22 -3.56 0.50
N LYS A 103 -11.23 -2.73 1.53
CA LYS A 103 -12.39 -1.93 1.90
C LYS A 103 -12.66 -0.79 0.92
N GLN A 104 -11.61 -0.32 0.28
CA GLN A 104 -11.67 0.84 -0.59
C GLN A 104 -12.27 0.49 -1.94
N ARG A 105 -13.08 1.41 -2.47
CA ARG A 105 -13.67 1.24 -3.79
C ARG A 105 -12.65 1.52 -4.88
N ALA A 106 -12.79 0.82 -6.00
CA ALA A 106 -11.95 1.08 -7.17
C ALA A 106 -12.19 2.53 -7.62
N GLY A 107 -11.11 3.24 -7.90
CA GLY A 107 -11.17 4.64 -8.27
C GLY A 107 -10.97 5.63 -7.15
N GLU A 108 -10.99 5.18 -5.89
CA GLU A 108 -10.68 6.08 -4.78
C GLU A 108 -9.21 6.48 -4.79
N PRO A 109 -8.88 7.72 -4.37
CA PRO A 109 -7.49 8.13 -4.27
C PRO A 109 -6.71 7.25 -3.31
N SER A 110 -5.42 7.07 -3.60
CA SER A 110 -4.53 6.35 -2.70
C SER A 110 -4.25 7.18 -1.46
N GLN A 111 -3.94 6.50 -0.37
CA GLN A 111 -3.75 7.09 0.93
C GLN A 111 -2.26 7.31 1.20
N ILE A 112 -1.93 8.48 1.73
CA ILE A 112 -0.58 8.80 2.18
C ILE A 112 -0.62 8.84 3.70
N ILE A 113 0.07 7.90 4.33
CA ILE A 113 -0.01 7.65 5.77
C ILE A 113 1.36 7.94 6.41
N ARG A 114 1.36 8.74 7.46
CA ARG A 114 2.56 9.01 8.23
C ARG A 114 2.27 8.76 9.71
N ALA A 115 3.07 7.92 10.35
CA ALA A 115 2.90 7.57 11.76
C ALA A 115 1.46 7.13 12.07
N GLY A 116 0.88 6.31 11.18
CA GLY A 116 -0.46 5.78 11.34
C GLY A 116 -1.59 6.75 11.03
N LYS A 117 -1.29 7.99 10.62
CA LYS A 117 -2.30 8.99 10.30
C LYS A 117 -2.36 9.29 8.82
N LEU A 118 -3.57 9.45 8.31
CA LEU A 118 -3.77 9.92 6.94
C LEU A 118 -3.38 11.39 6.86
N VAL A 119 -2.34 11.69 6.09
CA VAL A 119 -1.85 13.07 5.93
C VAL A 119 -2.16 13.65 4.57
N ALA A 120 -2.42 12.82 3.58
CA ALA A 120 -2.76 13.28 2.24
C ALA A 120 -3.39 12.14 1.44
N ARG A 121 -3.95 12.51 0.29
CA ARG A 121 -4.43 11.54 -0.71
C ARG A 121 -3.89 11.93 -2.07
N GLY A 122 -3.72 10.96 -2.92
CA GLY A 122 -3.20 11.24 -4.24
C GLY A 122 -3.51 10.16 -5.25
N GLU A 123 -3.01 10.39 -6.45
CA GLU A 123 -3.22 9.52 -7.59
C GLU A 123 -1.90 8.87 -7.98
N ILE A 124 -1.91 7.55 -8.09
CA ILE A 124 -0.71 6.81 -8.45
C ILE A 124 -0.39 7.02 -9.93
N CYS A 125 0.88 7.20 -10.21
CA CYS A 125 1.39 7.30 -11.56
C CYS A 125 2.72 6.55 -11.64
N ILE A 126 3.26 6.45 -12.85
CA ILE A 126 4.53 5.79 -13.08
C ILE A 126 5.53 6.83 -13.57
N ALA A 127 6.62 6.96 -12.83
CA ALA A 127 7.74 7.84 -13.23
C ALA A 127 8.86 6.94 -13.74
N THR A 128 9.00 6.87 -15.05
CA THR A 128 9.89 5.92 -15.74
C THR A 128 9.41 4.48 -15.48
N ASP A 129 10.00 3.77 -14.52
CA ASP A 129 9.59 2.41 -14.18
C ASP A 129 9.24 2.27 -12.71
N THR A 130 9.10 3.38 -12.01
CA THR A 130 8.92 3.41 -10.55
C THR A 130 7.56 3.99 -10.21
N PHE A 131 6.91 3.44 -9.20
CA PHE A 131 5.68 4.02 -8.69
C PHE A 131 5.93 5.43 -8.15
N ALA A 132 4.98 6.30 -8.42
CA ALA A 132 4.99 7.66 -7.89
C ALA A 132 3.56 8.04 -7.53
N ILE A 133 3.40 9.07 -6.71
CA ILE A 133 2.08 9.56 -6.37
C ILE A 133 2.04 11.07 -6.56
N ARG A 134 0.97 11.54 -7.19
CA ARG A 134 0.70 12.96 -7.30
C ARG A 134 -0.28 13.34 -6.21
N VAL A 135 0.14 14.25 -5.34
CA VAL A 135 -0.69 14.69 -4.21
C VAL A 135 -1.88 15.48 -4.74
N MET A 136 -3.08 15.05 -4.40
CA MET A 136 -4.33 15.70 -4.80
C MET A 136 -4.95 16.49 -3.68
N GLU A 137 -4.78 16.05 -2.45
CA GLU A 137 -5.40 16.65 -1.27
C GLU A 137 -4.49 16.44 -0.08
N VAL A 138 -4.30 17.50 0.70
CA VAL A 138 -3.55 17.42 1.94
C VAL A 138 -4.55 17.45 3.09
N CYS A 139 -4.40 16.50 4.00
CA CYS A 139 -5.27 16.37 5.17
C CYS A 139 -4.56 16.91 6.40
N GLU A 140 -5.27 17.67 7.20
CA GLU A 140 -4.72 18.22 8.42
C GLU A 140 -5.21 17.49 9.67
#